data_86c4ddae5db42ca439dcfd7be39c9b7a
#
_entry.id   86c4ddae5db42ca439dcfd7be39c9b7a
#
_cell.length_a   1.000
_cell.length_b   1.000
_cell.length_c   1.000
_cell.angle_alpha   90.00
_cell.angle_beta   90.00
_cell.angle_gamma   90.00
#
_symmetry.space_group_name_H-M   'P 1'
#
loop_
_entity.id
_entity.type
_entity.pdbx_description
1 polymer ?
#
loop_
_entity_poly.entity_id
_entity_poly.type
_entity_poly.pdbx_seq_one_letter_code
_entity_poly.pdbx_strand_id
1 'polypeptide(L)'
;MPGTANRPATSTHPFAAVIFDADGTLIDSEVPGLDVIHQVAASQGLHMTRDESHERFRGIHMADVVAWFASALPRPDNTFIHNLPQHIRTRMAARFREGLNPMPGAWQLLNNLTVPHCVATNGPPEKVSLTLALSGLADRFGDHVYSAYEVGSFKPEPGLFLHAAHSLCVAPQDCAVVEDSLPGVQAGVAAGMHVFALLPPDSLPSHWHQQVTPIADLYALDALLHPLSS
;
A
#
# COMPACT_ATOMS: atom_id res chain seq x y z
N MET A 1 -48.03 15.53 12.48
CA MET A 1 -46.72 15.85 13.05
C MET A 1 -45.73 14.88 12.45
N PRO A 2 -44.89 15.25 11.46
CA PRO A 2 -43.86 14.35 10.98
C PRO A 2 -42.69 14.36 11.98
N GLY A 3 -42.29 13.15 12.39
CA GLY A 3 -41.21 12.95 13.36
C GLY A 3 -39.88 13.48 12.82
N THR A 4 -39.19 14.23 13.66
CA THR A 4 -37.80 14.67 13.45
C THR A 4 -36.90 13.44 13.37
N ALA A 5 -36.39 13.18 12.17
CA ALA A 5 -35.32 12.21 11.99
C ALA A 5 -34.12 12.63 12.86
N ASN A 6 -33.78 11.76 13.78
CA ASN A 6 -32.64 11.89 14.67
C ASN A 6 -31.38 11.83 13.79
N ARG A 7 -30.76 12.96 13.52
CA ARG A 7 -29.46 13.05 12.85
C ARG A 7 -28.46 12.43 13.82
N PRO A 8 -27.68 11.36 13.39
CA PRO A 8 -26.66 10.80 14.26
C PRO A 8 -25.67 11.90 14.64
N ALA A 9 -25.17 11.84 15.86
CA ALA A 9 -24.16 12.74 16.40
C ALA A 9 -23.01 12.92 15.37
N THR A 10 -22.65 14.18 15.12
CA THR A 10 -21.54 14.54 14.22
C THR A 10 -20.28 13.80 14.65
N SER A 11 -19.84 12.87 13.82
CA SER A 11 -18.53 12.24 13.96
C SER A 11 -17.49 13.36 14.05
N THR A 12 -16.66 13.33 15.08
CA THR A 12 -15.53 14.28 15.22
C THR A 12 -14.42 14.01 14.22
N HIS A 13 -14.48 12.88 13.51
CA HIS A 13 -13.51 12.47 12.51
C HIS A 13 -13.81 13.16 11.16
N PRO A 14 -12.80 13.72 10.47
CA PRO A 14 -12.99 14.46 9.22
C PRO A 14 -13.46 13.59 8.04
N PHE A 15 -13.25 12.28 8.12
CA PHE A 15 -13.66 11.29 7.12
C PHE A 15 -14.54 10.21 7.74
N ALA A 16 -15.44 9.64 6.94
CA ALA A 16 -16.32 8.56 7.37
C ALA A 16 -15.64 7.17 7.27
N ALA A 17 -14.58 7.04 6.49
CA ALA A 17 -13.75 5.83 6.39
C ALA A 17 -12.33 6.16 5.98
N VAL A 18 -11.38 5.24 6.29
CA VAL A 18 -9.98 5.32 5.86
C VAL A 18 -9.59 4.03 5.14
N ILE A 19 -9.02 4.17 3.94
CA ILE A 19 -8.57 3.05 3.10
C ILE A 19 -7.05 3.12 2.99
N PHE A 20 -6.37 2.08 3.43
CA PHE A 20 -4.91 2.00 3.45
C PHE A 20 -4.39 1.16 2.29
N ASP A 21 -3.33 1.60 1.62
CA ASP A 21 -2.44 0.66 0.98
C ASP A 21 -1.71 -0.20 2.02
N ALA A 22 -1.08 -1.30 1.58
CA ALA A 22 -0.39 -2.23 2.47
C ALA A 22 1.12 -2.01 2.49
N ASP A 23 1.77 -2.28 1.34
CA ASP A 23 3.23 -2.37 1.22
C ASP A 23 3.86 -0.96 1.17
N GLY A 24 4.73 -0.61 2.12
CA GLY A 24 5.32 0.74 2.21
C GLY A 24 4.43 1.75 2.94
N THR A 25 3.14 1.46 3.09
CA THR A 25 2.17 2.30 3.82
C THR A 25 1.93 1.80 5.24
N LEU A 26 1.47 0.57 5.42
CA LEU A 26 1.24 -0.06 6.72
C LEU A 26 2.37 -1.01 7.12
N ILE A 27 3.05 -1.61 6.15
CA ILE A 27 3.99 -2.72 6.33
C ILE A 27 5.33 -2.35 5.69
N ASP A 28 6.41 -2.44 6.46
CA ASP A 28 7.79 -2.22 6.01
C ASP A 28 8.30 -3.45 5.23
N SER A 29 7.70 -3.70 4.07
CA SER A 29 8.01 -4.84 3.20
C SER A 29 8.92 -4.49 2.02
N GLU A 30 9.11 -3.21 1.72
CA GLU A 30 9.85 -2.77 0.54
C GLU A 30 11.33 -3.14 0.64
N VAL A 31 12.02 -2.70 1.70
CA VAL A 31 13.46 -2.96 1.88
C VAL A 31 13.76 -4.46 1.94
N PRO A 32 13.07 -5.29 2.76
CA PRO A 32 13.27 -6.73 2.73
C PRO A 32 13.00 -7.39 1.36
N GLY A 33 12.01 -6.88 0.61
CA GLY A 33 11.70 -7.35 -0.74
C GLY A 33 12.80 -7.03 -1.75
N LEU A 34 13.33 -5.81 -1.72
CA LEU A 34 14.45 -5.37 -2.56
C LEU A 34 15.73 -6.15 -2.25
N ASP A 35 16.01 -6.46 -0.98
CA ASP A 35 17.12 -7.32 -0.57
C ASP A 35 17.05 -8.71 -1.20
N VAL A 36 15.85 -9.28 -1.31
CA VAL A 36 15.65 -10.57 -1.98
C VAL A 36 15.97 -10.46 -3.48
N ILE A 37 15.51 -9.41 -4.16
CA ILE A 37 15.82 -9.22 -5.59
C ILE A 37 17.33 -9.08 -5.79
N HIS A 38 18.01 -8.30 -4.95
CA HIS A 38 19.46 -8.17 -4.95
C HIS A 38 20.16 -9.52 -4.80
N GLN A 39 19.77 -10.34 -3.82
CA GLN A 39 20.34 -11.66 -3.59
C GLN A 39 20.09 -12.61 -4.77
N VAL A 40 18.91 -12.55 -5.41
CA VAL A 40 18.62 -13.35 -6.61
C VAL A 40 19.53 -12.91 -7.77
N ALA A 41 19.70 -11.61 -7.99
CA ALA A 41 20.62 -11.09 -9.02
C ALA A 41 22.06 -11.56 -8.79
N ALA A 42 22.56 -11.43 -7.55
CA ALA A 42 23.90 -11.89 -7.19
C ALA A 42 24.09 -13.40 -7.40
N SER A 43 23.07 -14.22 -7.09
CA SER A 43 23.11 -15.69 -7.31
C SER A 43 23.19 -16.07 -8.79
N GLN A 44 22.79 -15.18 -9.69
CA GLN A 44 22.89 -15.35 -11.13
C GLN A 44 24.16 -14.71 -11.73
N GLY A 45 25.08 -14.24 -10.89
CA GLY A 45 26.32 -13.59 -11.32
C GLY A 45 26.14 -12.16 -11.82
N LEU A 46 24.98 -11.53 -11.56
CA LEU A 46 24.74 -10.14 -11.85
C LEU A 46 25.26 -9.29 -10.67
N HIS A 47 26.37 -8.61 -10.88
CA HIS A 47 27.06 -7.84 -9.85
C HIS A 47 26.57 -6.40 -9.85
N MET A 48 25.96 -6.00 -8.73
CA MET A 48 25.62 -4.63 -8.38
C MET A 48 25.68 -4.47 -6.87
N THR A 49 25.90 -3.28 -6.37
CA THR A 49 25.79 -3.01 -4.94
C THR A 49 24.32 -3.11 -4.48
N ARG A 50 24.13 -3.25 -3.17
CA ARG A 50 22.79 -3.27 -2.58
C ARG A 50 22.01 -1.97 -2.91
N ASP A 51 22.68 -0.83 -2.81
CA ASP A 51 22.07 0.47 -3.07
C ASP A 51 21.69 0.66 -4.55
N GLU A 52 22.56 0.27 -5.49
CA GLU A 52 22.24 0.26 -6.92
C GLU A 52 21.05 -0.66 -7.24
N SER A 53 20.96 -1.81 -6.57
CA SER A 53 19.83 -2.74 -6.71
C SER A 53 18.55 -2.12 -6.19
N HIS A 54 18.59 -1.51 -5.00
CA HIS A 54 17.43 -0.85 -4.40
C HIS A 54 16.95 0.35 -5.24
N GLU A 55 17.86 1.19 -5.72
CA GLU A 55 17.52 2.31 -6.61
C GLU A 55 16.85 1.82 -7.90
N ARG A 56 17.39 0.74 -8.49
CA ARG A 56 16.89 0.16 -9.75
C ARG A 56 15.50 -0.45 -9.62
N PHE A 57 15.22 -1.16 -8.53
CA PHE A 57 14.03 -2.01 -8.39
C PHE A 57 12.95 -1.42 -7.48
N ARG A 58 13.20 -0.26 -6.86
CA ARG A 58 12.21 0.42 -6.02
C ARG A 58 11.00 0.84 -6.85
N GLY A 59 9.82 0.43 -6.39
CA GLY A 59 8.55 0.84 -6.99
C GLY A 59 8.25 0.25 -8.38
N ILE A 60 9.09 -0.66 -8.94
CA ILE A 60 8.83 -1.24 -10.25
C ILE A 60 8.01 -2.54 -10.17
N HIS A 61 7.29 -2.85 -11.24
CA HIS A 61 6.47 -4.06 -11.31
C HIS A 61 7.33 -5.32 -11.49
N MET A 62 6.83 -6.46 -11.00
CA MET A 62 7.51 -7.75 -11.16
C MET A 62 7.79 -8.09 -12.62
N ALA A 63 6.94 -7.68 -13.55
CA ALA A 63 7.17 -7.89 -14.98
C ALA A 63 8.44 -7.17 -15.48
N ASP A 64 8.69 -5.95 -14.98
CA ASP A 64 9.88 -5.16 -15.32
C ASP A 64 11.14 -5.74 -14.68
N VAL A 65 11.02 -6.28 -13.45
CA VAL A 65 12.11 -7.05 -12.81
C VAL A 65 12.50 -8.23 -13.71
N VAL A 66 11.51 -9.01 -14.17
CA VAL A 66 11.76 -10.17 -15.06
C VAL A 66 12.39 -9.74 -16.39
N ALA A 67 11.87 -8.67 -17.01
CA ALA A 67 12.41 -8.13 -18.26
C ALA A 67 13.87 -7.69 -18.10
N TRP A 68 14.20 -7.05 -16.97
CA TRP A 68 15.57 -6.67 -16.67
C TRP A 68 16.48 -7.89 -16.54
N PHE A 69 16.09 -8.94 -15.78
CA PHE A 69 16.87 -10.17 -15.66
C PHE A 69 17.10 -10.83 -17.02
N ALA A 70 16.05 -10.89 -17.87
CA ALA A 70 16.16 -11.44 -19.22
C ALA A 70 17.17 -10.69 -20.10
N SER A 71 17.28 -9.37 -19.94
CA SER A 71 18.21 -8.52 -20.70
C SER A 71 19.64 -8.50 -20.12
N ALA A 72 19.77 -8.62 -18.79
CA ALA A 72 21.05 -8.51 -18.10
C ALA A 72 21.87 -9.82 -18.11
N LEU A 73 21.21 -10.97 -18.22
CA LEU A 73 21.87 -12.27 -18.24
C LEU A 73 22.53 -12.53 -19.61
N PRO A 74 23.82 -12.91 -19.67
CA PRO A 74 24.49 -13.18 -20.92
C PRO A 74 23.90 -14.36 -21.73
N ARG A 75 23.29 -15.31 -21.02
CA ARG A 75 22.60 -16.48 -21.58
C ARG A 75 21.39 -16.77 -20.69
N PRO A 76 20.25 -16.07 -20.91
CA PRO A 76 19.07 -16.32 -20.10
C PRO A 76 18.52 -17.73 -20.36
N ASP A 77 18.39 -18.52 -19.31
CA ASP A 77 17.63 -19.76 -19.36
C ASP A 77 16.14 -19.41 -19.34
N ASN A 78 15.43 -19.81 -20.40
CA ASN A 78 14.00 -19.54 -20.53
C ASN A 78 13.18 -20.14 -19.39
N THR A 79 13.58 -21.30 -18.85
CA THR A 79 12.94 -21.93 -17.71
C THR A 79 13.12 -21.10 -16.44
N PHE A 80 14.33 -20.59 -16.22
CA PHE A 80 14.63 -19.70 -15.10
C PHE A 80 13.81 -18.41 -15.20
N ILE A 81 13.83 -17.74 -16.37
CA ILE A 81 13.08 -16.47 -16.57
C ILE A 81 11.58 -16.68 -16.36
N HIS A 82 11.02 -17.77 -16.89
CA HIS A 82 9.60 -18.10 -16.72
C HIS A 82 9.22 -18.28 -15.23
N ASN A 83 10.06 -18.93 -14.46
CA ASN A 83 9.81 -19.23 -13.05
C ASN A 83 10.28 -18.12 -12.09
N LEU A 84 10.99 -17.11 -12.59
CA LEU A 84 11.59 -16.06 -11.76
C LEU A 84 10.59 -15.32 -10.86
N PRO A 85 9.38 -14.95 -11.32
CA PRO A 85 8.39 -14.30 -10.45
C PRO A 85 8.05 -15.13 -9.22
N GLN A 86 7.80 -16.42 -9.43
CA GLN A 86 7.47 -17.34 -8.34
C GLN A 86 8.67 -17.58 -7.42
N HIS A 87 9.87 -17.69 -7.99
CA HIS A 87 11.11 -17.84 -7.22
C HIS A 87 11.35 -16.64 -6.29
N ILE A 88 11.21 -15.42 -6.81
CA ILE A 88 11.35 -14.18 -6.02
C ILE A 88 10.26 -14.13 -4.93
N ARG A 89 8.99 -14.37 -5.26
CA ARG A 89 7.88 -14.37 -4.28
C ARG A 89 8.09 -15.36 -3.15
N THR A 90 8.55 -16.56 -3.47
CA THR A 90 8.86 -17.60 -2.47
C THR A 90 9.97 -17.16 -1.52
N ARG A 91 11.04 -16.55 -2.06
CA ARG A 91 12.14 -16.03 -1.24
C ARG A 91 11.72 -14.82 -0.42
N MET A 92 10.91 -13.91 -0.97
CA MET A 92 10.31 -12.81 -0.21
C MET A 92 9.49 -13.32 0.97
N ALA A 93 8.62 -14.31 0.73
CA ALA A 93 7.83 -14.90 1.79
C ALA A 93 8.71 -15.55 2.89
N ALA A 94 9.81 -16.20 2.53
CA ALA A 94 10.77 -16.74 3.49
C ALA A 94 11.45 -15.60 4.28
N ARG A 95 11.94 -14.56 3.58
CA ARG A 95 12.60 -13.40 4.21
C ARG A 95 11.65 -12.66 5.17
N PHE A 96 10.38 -12.49 4.81
CA PHE A 96 9.39 -11.82 5.66
C PHE A 96 9.14 -12.60 6.97
N ARG A 97 9.19 -13.95 6.93
CA ARG A 97 9.05 -14.79 8.13
C ARG A 97 10.20 -14.66 9.12
N GLU A 98 11.36 -14.16 8.69
CA GLU A 98 12.49 -13.85 9.58
C GLU A 98 12.24 -12.61 10.44
N GLY A 99 11.32 -11.75 10.05
CA GLY A 99 10.90 -10.54 10.73
C GLY A 99 10.37 -9.52 9.74
N LEU A 100 9.15 -9.07 9.97
CA LEU A 100 8.47 -8.02 9.21
C LEU A 100 7.78 -7.08 10.19
N ASN A 101 8.12 -5.81 10.12
CA ASN A 101 7.59 -4.81 11.02
C ASN A 101 6.45 -4.02 10.36
N PRO A 102 5.49 -3.53 11.12
CA PRO A 102 4.61 -2.47 10.65
C PRO A 102 5.41 -1.17 10.45
N MET A 103 4.94 -0.32 9.56
CA MET A 103 5.50 1.02 9.39
C MET A 103 5.41 1.82 10.70
N PRO A 104 6.38 2.72 10.97
CA PRO A 104 6.35 3.57 12.15
C PRO A 104 5.03 4.34 12.27
N GLY A 105 4.37 4.24 13.41
CA GLY A 105 3.08 4.88 13.66
C GLY A 105 1.84 4.06 13.28
N ALA A 106 1.96 2.98 12.49
CA ALA A 106 0.81 2.18 12.04
C ALA A 106 -0.05 1.66 13.21
N TRP A 107 0.59 1.07 14.22
CA TRP A 107 -0.12 0.59 15.41
C TRP A 107 -0.85 1.70 16.16
N GLN A 108 -0.19 2.85 16.38
CA GLN A 108 -0.80 3.97 17.08
C GLN A 108 -2.00 4.49 16.32
N LEU A 109 -1.84 4.77 15.03
CA LEU A 109 -2.91 5.24 14.16
C LEU A 109 -4.11 4.30 14.18
N LEU A 110 -3.90 2.99 13.93
CA LEU A 110 -4.97 2.00 13.89
C LEU A 110 -5.65 1.78 15.25
N ASN A 111 -4.96 2.00 16.37
CA ASN A 111 -5.55 1.98 17.70
C ASN A 111 -6.45 3.17 17.98
N ASN A 112 -6.09 4.34 17.46
CA ASN A 112 -6.85 5.58 17.66
C ASN A 112 -8.01 5.73 16.68
N LEU A 113 -7.98 5.02 15.55
CA LEU A 113 -8.99 5.13 14.51
C LEU A 113 -10.34 4.58 14.98
N THR A 114 -11.37 5.43 14.93
CA THR A 114 -12.74 5.10 15.38
C THR A 114 -13.72 4.90 14.23
N VAL A 115 -13.29 5.18 12.99
CA VAL A 115 -14.08 5.00 11.78
C VAL A 115 -13.77 3.67 11.09
N PRO A 116 -14.69 3.12 10.26
CA PRO A 116 -14.42 1.98 9.42
C PRO A 116 -13.14 2.16 8.60
N HIS A 117 -12.35 1.09 8.49
CA HIS A 117 -11.12 1.13 7.71
C HIS A 117 -10.83 -0.23 7.07
N CYS A 118 -10.06 -0.22 6.00
CA CYS A 118 -9.73 -1.40 5.23
C CYS A 118 -8.36 -1.29 4.58
N VAL A 119 -7.87 -2.40 4.04
CA VAL A 119 -6.71 -2.45 3.16
C VAL A 119 -7.15 -2.61 1.71
N ALA A 120 -6.51 -1.87 0.80
CA ALA A 120 -6.69 -1.96 -0.65
C ALA A 120 -5.32 -1.94 -1.35
N THR A 121 -4.86 -3.09 -1.85
CA THR A 121 -3.49 -3.29 -2.34
C THR A 121 -3.43 -3.86 -3.76
N ASN A 122 -2.39 -3.48 -4.52
CA ASN A 122 -2.03 -4.15 -5.79
C ASN A 122 -1.35 -5.53 -5.57
N GLY A 123 -1.03 -5.89 -4.33
CA GLY A 123 -0.43 -7.19 -4.00
C GLY A 123 -1.42 -8.34 -4.14
N PRO A 124 -0.94 -9.58 -4.47
CA PRO A 124 -1.80 -10.75 -4.49
C PRO A 124 -2.28 -11.14 -3.08
N PRO A 125 -3.47 -11.79 -2.96
CA PRO A 125 -4.11 -12.11 -1.66
C PRO A 125 -3.19 -12.85 -0.69
N GLU A 126 -2.43 -13.81 -1.18
CA GLU A 126 -1.52 -14.62 -0.34
C GLU A 126 -0.39 -13.78 0.26
N LYS A 127 0.10 -12.77 -0.49
CA LYS A 127 1.13 -11.87 0.00
C LYS A 127 0.59 -10.97 1.09
N VAL A 128 -0.54 -10.29 0.84
CA VAL A 128 -1.10 -9.33 1.82
C VAL A 128 -1.54 -10.03 3.09
N SER A 129 -2.16 -11.21 3.00
CA SER A 129 -2.53 -12.03 4.16
C SER A 129 -1.30 -12.40 4.99
N LEU A 130 -0.22 -12.84 4.34
CA LEU A 130 1.04 -13.18 5.01
C LEU A 130 1.65 -11.95 5.70
N THR A 131 1.77 -10.84 5.01
CA THR A 131 2.46 -9.64 5.52
C THR A 131 1.68 -8.98 6.66
N LEU A 132 0.35 -8.91 6.59
CA LEU A 132 -0.52 -8.46 7.68
C LEU A 132 -0.40 -9.36 8.92
N ALA A 133 -0.38 -10.69 8.73
CA ALA A 133 -0.21 -11.63 9.84
C ALA A 133 1.16 -11.48 10.51
N LEU A 134 2.24 -11.38 9.72
CA LEU A 134 3.60 -11.27 10.24
C LEU A 134 3.87 -9.92 10.94
N SER A 135 3.26 -8.83 10.47
CA SER A 135 3.34 -7.51 11.12
C SER A 135 2.40 -7.36 12.32
N GLY A 136 1.56 -8.36 12.58
CA GLY A 136 0.58 -8.37 13.66
C GLY A 136 -0.68 -7.52 13.38
N LEU A 137 -0.83 -6.96 12.18
CA LEU A 137 -1.92 -6.04 11.85
C LEU A 137 -3.21 -6.74 11.36
N ALA A 138 -3.19 -8.07 11.12
CA ALA A 138 -4.31 -8.80 10.52
C ALA A 138 -5.65 -8.60 11.26
N ASP A 139 -5.63 -8.68 12.59
CA ASP A 139 -6.84 -8.56 13.42
C ASP A 139 -7.49 -7.17 13.35
N ARG A 140 -6.78 -6.15 12.85
CA ARG A 140 -7.31 -4.79 12.70
C ARG A 140 -8.25 -4.65 11.51
N PHE A 141 -8.10 -5.52 10.51
CA PHE A 141 -8.84 -5.42 9.26
C PHE A 141 -9.87 -6.53 9.08
N GLY A 142 -9.70 -7.70 9.73
CA GLY A 142 -10.59 -8.84 9.55
C GLY A 142 -10.75 -9.19 8.08
N ASP A 143 -12.01 -9.22 7.59
CA ASP A 143 -12.33 -9.50 6.18
C ASP A 143 -12.23 -8.28 5.26
N HIS A 144 -11.88 -7.11 5.79
CA HIS A 144 -11.79 -5.86 5.01
C HIS A 144 -10.40 -5.67 4.40
N VAL A 145 -9.96 -6.65 3.63
CA VAL A 145 -8.69 -6.64 2.87
C VAL A 145 -9.00 -6.94 1.40
N TYR A 146 -8.74 -5.98 0.53
CA TYR A 146 -9.08 -6.04 -0.90
C TYR A 146 -7.82 -6.06 -1.76
N SER A 147 -7.67 -7.11 -2.56
CA SER A 147 -6.60 -7.26 -3.54
C SER A 147 -7.09 -6.87 -4.93
N ALA A 148 -6.26 -6.14 -5.68
CA ALA A 148 -6.52 -5.81 -7.08
C ALA A 148 -6.70 -7.05 -7.96
N TYR A 149 -6.10 -8.19 -7.59
CA TYR A 149 -6.27 -9.47 -8.29
C TYR A 149 -7.68 -10.03 -8.17
N GLU A 150 -8.35 -9.81 -7.04
CA GLU A 150 -9.73 -10.26 -6.81
C GLU A 150 -10.75 -9.27 -7.36
N VAL A 151 -10.46 -7.97 -7.23
CA VAL A 151 -11.34 -6.89 -7.71
C VAL A 151 -11.26 -6.75 -9.24
N GLY A 152 -10.12 -7.12 -9.85
CA GLY A 152 -9.87 -6.98 -11.30
C GLY A 152 -9.55 -5.53 -11.71
N SER A 153 -9.14 -4.67 -10.77
CA SER A 153 -8.75 -3.29 -11.04
C SER A 153 -7.49 -2.94 -10.25
N PHE A 154 -6.44 -2.56 -10.96
CA PHE A 154 -5.12 -2.23 -10.41
C PHE A 154 -4.90 -0.73 -10.39
N LYS A 155 -4.27 -0.19 -9.32
CA LYS A 155 -3.76 1.18 -9.30
C LYS A 155 -2.80 1.37 -10.51
N PRO A 156 -2.90 2.44 -11.28
CA PRO A 156 -3.55 3.72 -11.00
C PRO A 156 -5.06 3.81 -11.32
N GLU A 157 -5.73 2.72 -11.75
CA GLU A 157 -7.17 2.75 -11.97
C GLU A 157 -7.93 2.88 -10.63
N PRO A 158 -9.05 3.63 -10.58
CA PRO A 158 -9.76 3.92 -9.34
C PRO A 158 -10.59 2.75 -8.79
N GLY A 159 -10.82 1.69 -9.58
CA GLY A 159 -11.79 0.64 -9.29
C GLY A 159 -11.55 -0.08 -7.97
N LEU A 160 -10.28 -0.29 -7.57
CA LEU A 160 -9.94 -0.92 -6.30
C LEU A 160 -10.41 -0.07 -5.10
N PHE A 161 -10.17 1.23 -5.10
CA PHE A 161 -10.60 2.13 -4.03
C PHE A 161 -12.11 2.34 -4.02
N LEU A 162 -12.74 2.42 -5.20
CA LEU A 162 -14.20 2.48 -5.32
C LEU A 162 -14.86 1.21 -4.77
N HIS A 163 -14.29 0.04 -5.03
CA HIS A 163 -14.74 -1.23 -4.44
C HIS A 163 -14.63 -1.21 -2.91
N ALA A 164 -13.50 -0.75 -2.38
CA ALA A 164 -13.27 -0.64 -0.94
C ALA A 164 -14.29 0.29 -0.25
N ALA A 165 -14.52 1.47 -0.80
CA ALA A 165 -15.53 2.41 -0.29
C ALA A 165 -16.94 1.82 -0.31
N HIS A 166 -17.31 1.16 -1.41
CA HIS A 166 -18.59 0.47 -1.54
C HIS A 166 -18.77 -0.62 -0.47
N SER A 167 -17.72 -1.44 -0.25
CA SER A 167 -17.74 -2.52 0.73
C SER A 167 -17.84 -2.01 2.18
N LEU A 168 -17.32 -0.80 2.45
CA LEU A 168 -17.49 -0.10 3.73
C LEU A 168 -18.82 0.67 3.84
N CYS A 169 -19.65 0.67 2.79
CA CYS A 169 -20.91 1.44 2.70
C CYS A 169 -20.69 2.96 2.90
N VAL A 170 -19.57 3.51 2.42
CA VAL A 170 -19.21 4.94 2.51
C VAL A 170 -19.08 5.53 1.11
N ALA A 171 -19.57 6.78 0.93
CA ALA A 171 -19.42 7.48 -0.33
C ALA A 171 -17.93 7.83 -0.58
N PRO A 172 -17.41 7.73 -1.81
CA PRO A 172 -15.99 7.98 -2.09
C PRO A 172 -15.46 9.33 -1.58
N GLN A 173 -16.23 10.40 -1.73
CA GLN A 173 -15.85 11.75 -1.26
C GLN A 173 -15.74 11.88 0.26
N ASP A 174 -16.29 10.92 1.02
CA ASP A 174 -16.23 10.88 2.49
C ASP A 174 -15.14 9.90 2.97
N CYS A 175 -14.39 9.28 2.05
CA CYS A 175 -13.25 8.40 2.33
C CYS A 175 -11.92 9.16 2.24
N ALA A 176 -10.99 8.78 3.11
CA ALA A 176 -9.58 9.09 2.95
C ALA A 176 -8.81 7.85 2.45
N VAL A 177 -7.82 8.05 1.59
CA VAL A 177 -6.83 7.04 1.16
C VAL A 177 -5.49 7.38 1.79
N VAL A 178 -4.72 6.37 2.22
CA VAL A 178 -3.34 6.51 2.69
C VAL A 178 -2.44 5.69 1.76
N GLU A 179 -1.44 6.34 1.15
CA GLU A 179 -0.64 5.77 0.06
C GLU A 179 0.80 6.27 0.06
N ASP A 180 1.73 5.43 -0.41
CA ASP A 180 3.15 5.75 -0.55
C ASP A 180 3.65 5.75 -2.00
N SER A 181 2.78 5.47 -2.98
CA SER A 181 3.12 5.37 -4.39
C SER A 181 2.35 6.35 -5.28
N LEU A 182 2.99 6.88 -6.34
CA LEU A 182 2.31 7.76 -7.31
C LEU A 182 1.10 7.08 -8.00
N PRO A 183 1.18 5.80 -8.45
CA PRO A 183 0.02 5.12 -9.02
C PRO A 183 -1.15 5.02 -8.02
N GLY A 184 -0.87 4.78 -6.74
CA GLY A 184 -1.91 4.72 -5.72
C GLY A 184 -2.52 6.08 -5.41
N VAL A 185 -1.70 7.13 -5.30
CA VAL A 185 -2.20 8.52 -5.17
C VAL A 185 -3.11 8.87 -6.36
N GLN A 186 -2.67 8.56 -7.59
CA GLN A 186 -3.48 8.78 -8.79
C GLN A 186 -4.82 8.04 -8.73
N ALA A 187 -4.82 6.78 -8.29
CA ALA A 187 -6.04 5.99 -8.15
C ALA A 187 -7.02 6.60 -7.13
N GLY A 188 -6.51 7.07 -5.98
CA GLY A 188 -7.32 7.73 -4.94
C GLY A 188 -7.93 9.03 -5.43
N VAL A 189 -7.15 9.87 -6.10
CA VAL A 189 -7.63 11.12 -6.73
C VAL A 189 -8.68 10.82 -7.81
N ALA A 190 -8.44 9.83 -8.67
CA ALA A 190 -9.37 9.41 -9.71
C ALA A 190 -10.68 8.83 -9.13
N ALA A 191 -10.62 8.23 -7.93
CA ALA A 191 -11.78 7.76 -7.19
C ALA A 191 -12.59 8.91 -6.53
N GLY A 192 -12.10 10.16 -6.58
CA GLY A 192 -12.73 11.31 -5.94
C GLY A 192 -12.53 11.35 -4.41
N MET A 193 -11.51 10.67 -3.90
CA MET A 193 -11.19 10.59 -2.47
C MET A 193 -10.10 11.60 -2.09
N HIS A 194 -10.05 11.96 -0.81
CA HIS A 194 -8.88 12.68 -0.28
C HIS A 194 -7.73 11.69 -0.06
N VAL A 195 -6.51 12.06 -0.44
CA VAL A 195 -5.35 11.18 -0.32
C VAL A 195 -4.30 11.78 0.61
N PHE A 196 -3.91 11.04 1.64
CA PHE A 196 -2.73 11.29 2.44
C PHE A 196 -1.55 10.53 1.83
N ALA A 197 -0.57 11.26 1.29
CA ALA A 197 0.54 10.68 0.54
C ALA A 197 1.82 10.64 1.39
N LEU A 198 2.37 9.46 1.62
CA LEU A 198 3.70 9.22 2.20
C LEU A 198 4.80 9.46 1.15
N LEU A 199 4.70 10.58 0.45
CA LEU A 199 5.58 10.98 -0.63
C LEU A 199 6.09 12.40 -0.41
N PRO A 200 7.31 12.72 -0.87
CA PRO A 200 7.81 14.09 -0.84
C PRO A 200 6.87 15.04 -1.61
N PRO A 201 6.58 16.24 -1.07
CA PRO A 201 5.67 17.20 -1.73
C PRO A 201 6.07 17.51 -3.18
N ASP A 202 7.37 17.62 -3.45
CA ASP A 202 7.91 17.95 -4.79
C ASP A 202 7.72 16.81 -5.81
N SER A 203 7.40 15.59 -5.37
CA SER A 203 7.10 14.47 -6.25
C SER A 203 5.64 14.44 -6.71
N LEU A 204 4.79 15.27 -6.11
CA LEU A 204 3.34 15.28 -6.35
C LEU A 204 2.98 16.36 -7.41
N PRO A 205 2.15 16.02 -8.42
CA PRO A 205 1.65 16.98 -9.37
C PRO A 205 0.88 18.13 -8.70
N SER A 206 1.20 19.38 -9.07
CA SER A 206 0.62 20.57 -8.44
C SER A 206 -0.92 20.66 -8.54
N HIS A 207 -1.52 20.09 -9.58
CA HIS A 207 -2.97 20.07 -9.75
C HIS A 207 -3.72 19.14 -8.78
N TRP A 208 -3.00 18.32 -8.00
CA TRP A 208 -3.59 17.47 -6.96
C TRP A 208 -3.64 18.13 -5.58
N HIS A 209 -3.06 19.31 -5.38
CA HIS A 209 -2.90 19.96 -4.07
C HIS A 209 -4.21 20.14 -3.26
N GLN A 210 -5.38 20.14 -3.92
CA GLN A 210 -6.66 20.23 -3.22
C GLN A 210 -7.15 18.88 -2.67
N GLN A 211 -6.71 17.77 -3.26
CA GLN A 211 -7.16 16.43 -2.91
C GLN A 211 -6.07 15.59 -2.24
N VAL A 212 -4.81 16.02 -2.31
CA VAL A 212 -3.66 15.29 -1.78
C VAL A 212 -2.96 16.10 -0.72
N THR A 213 -2.79 15.49 0.46
CA THR A 213 -2.01 16.05 1.57
C THR A 213 -0.76 15.19 1.75
N PRO A 214 0.44 15.70 1.45
CA PRO A 214 1.68 14.99 1.78
C PRO A 214 1.84 14.90 3.30
N ILE A 215 2.23 13.73 3.78
CA ILE A 215 2.49 13.45 5.19
C ILE A 215 3.89 12.85 5.35
N ALA A 216 4.54 13.16 6.46
CA ALA A 216 5.89 12.68 6.73
C ALA A 216 5.91 11.20 7.14
N ASP A 217 4.90 10.78 7.92
CA ASP A 217 4.74 9.44 8.47
C ASP A 217 3.31 9.24 9.00
N LEU A 218 3.04 8.05 9.54
CA LEU A 218 1.71 7.74 10.10
C LEU A 218 1.47 8.39 11.47
N TYR A 219 2.49 8.86 12.18
CA TYR A 219 2.30 9.68 13.38
C TYR A 219 1.73 11.06 13.04
N ALA A 220 2.24 11.66 11.95
CA ALA A 220 1.71 12.92 11.46
C ALA A 220 0.24 12.77 11.00
N LEU A 221 -0.10 11.65 10.36
CA LEU A 221 -1.48 11.35 9.99
C LEU A 221 -2.37 11.20 11.22
N ASP A 222 -1.93 10.45 12.24
CA ASP A 222 -2.69 10.26 13.49
C ASP A 222 -3.02 11.61 14.14
N ALA A 223 -2.04 12.53 14.20
CA ALA A 223 -2.24 13.87 14.73
C ALA A 223 -3.22 14.72 13.91
N LEU A 224 -3.25 14.55 12.58
CA LEU A 224 -4.20 15.24 11.69
C LEU A 224 -5.63 14.72 11.85
N LEU A 225 -5.79 13.40 12.03
CA LEU A 225 -7.11 12.77 12.18
C LEU A 225 -7.68 12.92 13.59
N HIS A 226 -6.84 13.09 14.60
CA HIS A 226 -7.20 13.20 16.01
C HIS A 226 -6.58 14.46 16.64
N PRO A 227 -6.97 15.68 16.19
CA PRO A 227 -6.45 16.89 16.77
C PRO A 227 -6.80 16.94 18.28
N LEU A 228 -5.79 17.22 19.10
CA LEU A 228 -6.01 17.41 20.55
C LEU A 228 -7.05 18.52 20.72
N SER A 229 -8.13 18.22 21.42
CA SER A 229 -9.13 19.23 21.79
C SER A 229 -8.44 20.30 22.64
N SER A 230 -8.41 21.53 22.11
CA SER A 230 -7.83 22.72 22.78
C SER A 230 -8.69 23.16 23.94
#